data_a7815849e5f53820db31f2d0935f0302
#
_entry.id   a7815849e5f53820db31f2d0935f0302
#
_cell.length_a   1.000
_cell.length_b   1.000
_cell.length_c   1.000
_cell.angle_alpha   90.00
_cell.angle_beta   90.00
_cell.angle_gamma   90.00
#
_symmetry.space_group_name_H-M   'P 1'
#
loop_
_entity.id
_entity.type
_entity.pdbx_description
1 polymer ?
#
loop_
_entity_poly.entity_id
_entity_poly.type
_entity_poly.pdbx_seq_one_letter_code
_entity_poly.pdbx_strand_id
1 'polypeptide(L)'
;IVGTLILMWSGDGSGVHAAKYQPMKLAAAEGLEKGGKAAPFSIVPGVEVPGVLSILATHDIDGYVPGIQDLLQGYTDHNGITYPSAEEKIEKGKLALNAFKEYRTLKDTDPEKAAEARVVLDENVDYFGYGYIDQPEELVPNVPLVYWSFRIMVGFGSFLLVLMFVVLWAERKGKMAQMTWLQWVALLSIPLVYMAGQAGWIVAEVGRQPWVIEGLLPTKAAVSSVSVGAVKTTFFL
;
A
#
# COMPACT_ATOMS: atom_id res chain seq x y z
N ILE A 1 -2.95 -15.69 21.31
CA ILE A 1 -4.06 -14.72 21.38
C ILE A 1 -3.56 -13.35 21.84
N VAL A 2 -2.93 -13.22 23.04
CA VAL A 2 -2.43 -11.90 23.51
C VAL A 2 -1.44 -11.27 22.53
N GLY A 3 -0.44 -12.02 22.06
CA GLY A 3 0.51 -11.55 21.07
C GLY A 3 -0.16 -11.12 19.75
N THR A 4 -1.19 -11.85 19.30
CA THR A 4 -1.94 -11.50 18.10
C THR A 4 -2.71 -10.18 18.27
N LEU A 5 -3.32 -9.96 19.44
CA LEU A 5 -4.03 -8.71 19.73
C LEU A 5 -3.09 -7.51 19.79
N ILE A 6 -1.88 -7.67 20.35
CA ILE A 6 -0.85 -6.63 20.35
C ILE A 6 -0.41 -6.29 18.90
N LEU A 7 -0.21 -7.32 18.06
CA LEU A 7 0.12 -7.13 16.65
C LEU A 7 -1.01 -6.45 15.86
N MET A 8 -2.27 -6.75 16.18
CA MET A 8 -3.42 -6.05 15.57
C MET A 8 -3.45 -4.57 15.95
N TRP A 9 -3.11 -4.22 17.18
CA TRP A 9 -3.01 -2.81 17.58
C TRP A 9 -1.88 -2.08 16.82
N SER A 10 -0.71 -2.70 16.71
CA SER A 10 0.35 -2.10 15.88
C SER A 10 0.00 -2.05 14.39
N GLY A 11 -0.85 -2.96 13.93
CA GLY A 11 -1.41 -3.00 12.58
C GLY A 11 -2.36 -1.82 12.28
N ASP A 12 -3.10 -1.34 13.27
CA ASP A 12 -3.95 -0.15 13.15
C ASP A 12 -3.13 1.08 12.74
N GLY A 13 -2.03 1.36 13.45
CA GLY A 13 -1.11 2.42 13.07
C GLY A 13 -0.56 2.28 11.64
N SER A 14 -0.29 1.04 11.20
CA SER A 14 0.16 0.77 9.82
C SER A 14 -0.94 1.05 8.79
N GLY A 15 -2.21 0.83 9.14
CA GLY A 15 -3.38 1.18 8.29
C GLY A 15 -3.48 2.67 8.05
N VAL A 16 -3.40 3.48 9.10
CA VAL A 16 -3.40 4.94 9.02
C VAL A 16 -2.19 5.47 8.24
N HIS A 17 -1.00 4.88 8.46
CA HIS A 17 0.19 5.22 7.67
C HIS A 17 0.02 4.90 6.19
N ALA A 18 -0.57 3.75 5.85
CA ALA A 18 -0.85 3.40 4.46
C ALA A 18 -1.85 4.37 3.82
N ALA A 19 -2.90 4.76 4.54
CA ALA A 19 -3.86 5.76 4.08
C ALA A 19 -3.21 7.12 3.80
N LYS A 20 -2.29 7.55 4.66
CA LYS A 20 -1.62 8.84 4.55
C LYS A 20 -0.52 8.88 3.48
N TYR A 21 0.32 7.85 3.42
CA TYR A 21 1.54 7.85 2.60
C TYR A 21 1.45 6.98 1.35
N GLN A 22 0.52 6.03 1.31
CA GLN A 22 0.32 5.13 0.18
C GLN A 22 -1.19 5.00 -0.16
N PRO A 23 -1.89 6.13 -0.41
CA PRO A 23 -3.34 6.12 -0.61
C PRO A 23 -3.77 5.26 -1.82
N MET A 24 -2.97 5.21 -2.88
CA MET A 24 -3.24 4.38 -4.05
C MET A 24 -3.25 2.89 -3.70
N LYS A 25 -2.35 2.45 -2.83
CA LYS A 25 -2.33 1.07 -2.33
C LYS A 25 -3.59 0.72 -1.54
N LEU A 26 -4.05 1.63 -0.67
CA LEU A 26 -5.28 1.43 0.09
C LEU A 26 -6.49 1.36 -0.85
N ALA A 27 -6.60 2.31 -1.78
CA ALA A 27 -7.67 2.33 -2.76
C ALA A 27 -7.69 1.05 -3.63
N ALA A 28 -6.53 0.54 -4.04
CA ALA A 28 -6.41 -0.71 -4.79
C ALA A 28 -6.77 -1.93 -3.93
N ALA A 29 -6.36 -1.98 -2.65
CA ALA A 29 -6.68 -3.07 -1.75
C ALA A 29 -8.18 -3.15 -1.46
N GLU A 30 -8.87 -2.02 -1.42
CA GLU A 30 -10.31 -1.95 -1.23
C GLU A 30 -11.11 -1.98 -2.53
N GLY A 31 -10.46 -1.84 -3.69
CA GLY A 31 -11.13 -1.71 -4.97
C GLY A 31 -11.96 -0.43 -5.05
N LEU A 32 -11.54 0.61 -4.32
CA LEU A 32 -12.25 1.88 -4.20
C LEU A 32 -11.96 2.74 -5.43
N GLU A 33 -12.86 2.75 -6.40
CA GLU A 33 -12.69 3.57 -7.60
C GLU A 33 -12.89 5.07 -7.32
N LYS A 34 -13.95 5.41 -6.58
CA LYS A 34 -14.27 6.78 -6.15
C LYS A 34 -14.24 6.86 -4.65
N GLY A 35 -13.57 7.86 -4.13
CA GLY A 35 -13.51 8.11 -2.71
C GLY A 35 -14.76 8.81 -2.17
N GLY A 36 -14.78 8.97 -0.86
CA GLY A 36 -15.89 9.62 -0.19
C GLY A 36 -15.73 9.63 1.31
N LYS A 37 -16.71 10.28 1.97
CA LYS A 37 -16.92 10.19 3.40
C LYS A 37 -17.61 8.86 3.72
N ALA A 38 -17.41 8.38 4.94
CA ALA A 38 -17.97 7.10 5.40
C ALA A 38 -17.69 5.95 4.40
N ALA A 39 -16.46 5.92 3.85
CA ALA A 39 -16.07 4.94 2.85
C ALA A 39 -16.30 3.52 3.36
N PRO A 40 -16.92 2.66 2.54
CA PRO A 40 -17.24 1.31 2.96
C PRO A 40 -16.00 0.40 2.93
N PHE A 41 -15.95 -0.53 3.87
CA PHE A 41 -15.01 -1.64 3.81
C PHE A 41 -15.65 -2.80 3.05
N SER A 42 -15.04 -3.23 1.97
CA SER A 42 -15.52 -4.34 1.16
C SER A 42 -15.06 -5.67 1.74
N ILE A 43 -15.99 -6.53 2.17
CA ILE A 43 -15.67 -7.89 2.64
C ILE A 43 -15.44 -8.81 1.42
N VAL A 44 -16.40 -8.81 0.50
CA VAL A 44 -16.36 -9.46 -0.81
C VAL A 44 -17.11 -8.58 -1.79
N PRO A 45 -16.95 -8.75 -3.11
CA PRO A 45 -17.68 -7.95 -4.08
C PRO A 45 -19.19 -7.96 -3.80
N GLY A 46 -19.77 -6.77 -3.61
CA GLY A 46 -21.19 -6.58 -3.32
C GLY A 46 -21.60 -6.69 -1.84
N VAL A 47 -20.68 -6.99 -0.93
CA VAL A 47 -20.93 -6.98 0.52
C VAL A 47 -19.99 -5.99 1.19
N GLU A 48 -20.54 -4.83 1.56
CA GLU A 48 -19.78 -3.71 2.09
C GLU A 48 -20.31 -3.28 3.46
N VAL A 49 -19.42 -2.86 4.33
CA VAL A 49 -19.77 -2.30 5.64
C VAL A 49 -19.47 -0.80 5.62
N PRO A 50 -20.52 0.05 5.64
CA PRO A 50 -20.36 1.50 5.53
C PRO A 50 -19.50 2.08 6.66
N GLY A 51 -18.66 3.07 6.35
CA GLY A 51 -17.87 3.83 7.32
C GLY A 51 -16.66 3.10 7.93
N VAL A 52 -16.57 1.78 7.80
CA VAL A 52 -15.49 1.01 8.42
C VAL A 52 -14.13 1.36 7.81
N LEU A 53 -14.06 1.55 6.49
CA LEU A 53 -12.81 1.94 5.84
C LEU A 53 -12.35 3.35 6.30
N SER A 54 -13.28 4.30 6.43
CA SER A 54 -12.95 5.63 6.96
C SER A 54 -12.40 5.55 8.37
N ILE A 55 -13.02 4.76 9.26
CA ILE A 55 -12.52 4.57 10.62
C ILE A 55 -11.11 3.96 10.62
N LEU A 56 -10.85 2.94 9.80
CA LEU A 56 -9.54 2.27 9.70
C LEU A 56 -8.45 3.17 9.12
N ALA A 57 -8.83 4.06 8.20
CA ALA A 57 -7.89 4.94 7.50
C ALA A 57 -7.61 6.25 8.25
N THR A 58 -8.61 6.81 8.96
CA THR A 58 -8.55 8.17 9.49
C THR A 58 -8.91 8.28 10.97
N HIS A 59 -9.36 7.19 11.62
CA HIS A 59 -9.96 7.16 12.97
C HIS A 59 -11.24 8.02 13.09
N ASP A 60 -11.83 8.37 11.96
CA ASP A 60 -13.08 9.14 11.89
C ASP A 60 -14.05 8.45 10.91
N ILE A 61 -15.31 8.30 11.34
CA ILE A 61 -16.33 7.65 10.51
C ILE A 61 -16.66 8.50 9.28
N ASP A 62 -16.56 9.82 9.39
CA ASP A 62 -16.78 10.79 8.32
C ASP A 62 -15.49 11.18 7.59
N GLY A 63 -14.37 10.55 7.95
CA GLY A 63 -13.08 10.76 7.31
C GLY A 63 -13.14 10.47 5.81
N TYR A 64 -12.55 11.35 5.01
CA TYR A 64 -12.49 11.16 3.56
C TYR A 64 -11.40 10.17 3.19
N VAL A 65 -11.76 9.15 2.42
CA VAL A 65 -10.80 8.20 1.84
C VAL A 65 -10.82 8.37 0.32
N PRO A 66 -9.69 8.77 -0.32
CA PRO A 66 -9.65 8.96 -1.76
C PRO A 66 -9.68 7.61 -2.49
N GLY A 67 -10.42 7.56 -3.60
CA GLY A 67 -10.42 6.44 -4.53
C GLY A 67 -9.35 6.58 -5.62
N ILE A 68 -9.23 5.56 -6.48
CA ILE A 68 -8.27 5.53 -7.58
C ILE A 68 -8.47 6.72 -8.52
N GLN A 69 -9.71 7.02 -8.89
CA GLN A 69 -10.02 8.14 -9.78
C GLN A 69 -9.68 9.50 -9.16
N ASP A 70 -9.94 9.68 -7.87
CA ASP A 70 -9.61 10.92 -7.16
C ASP A 70 -8.10 11.14 -7.13
N LEU A 71 -7.33 10.07 -6.88
CA LEU A 71 -5.86 10.14 -6.86
C LEU A 71 -5.25 10.44 -8.23
N LEU A 72 -5.94 10.05 -9.32
CA LEU A 72 -5.52 10.37 -10.68
C LEU A 72 -5.95 11.77 -11.12
N GLN A 73 -7.18 12.19 -10.80
CA GLN A 73 -7.76 13.45 -11.26
C GLN A 73 -7.45 14.64 -10.33
N GLY A 74 -6.97 14.38 -9.13
CA GLY A 74 -6.87 15.35 -8.06
C GLY A 74 -8.19 15.47 -7.28
N TYR A 75 -8.10 15.80 -6.00
CA TYR A 75 -9.28 15.91 -5.13
C TYR A 75 -9.05 16.94 -4.02
N THR A 76 -10.15 17.36 -3.40
CA THR A 76 -10.09 18.17 -2.18
C THR A 76 -10.64 17.33 -1.03
N ASP A 77 -9.88 17.23 0.05
CA ASP A 77 -10.28 16.49 1.24
C ASP A 77 -11.34 17.24 2.07
N HIS A 78 -11.81 16.62 3.14
CA HIS A 78 -12.81 17.21 4.04
C HIS A 78 -12.29 18.43 4.83
N ASN A 79 -10.98 18.64 4.90
CA ASN A 79 -10.33 19.79 5.52
C ASN A 79 -10.12 20.96 4.53
N GLY A 80 -10.52 20.80 3.28
CA GLY A 80 -10.33 21.79 2.24
C GLY A 80 -8.92 21.80 1.63
N ILE A 81 -8.11 20.76 1.90
CA ILE A 81 -6.79 20.61 1.30
C ILE A 81 -6.96 20.00 -0.09
N THR A 82 -6.46 20.72 -1.10
CA THR A 82 -6.49 20.24 -2.50
C THR A 82 -5.21 19.51 -2.83
N TYR A 83 -5.38 18.29 -3.35
CA TYR A 83 -4.30 17.43 -3.84
C TYR A 83 -4.26 17.48 -5.35
N PRO A 84 -3.06 17.74 -5.94
CA PRO A 84 -2.93 17.86 -7.39
C PRO A 84 -3.19 16.52 -8.10
N SER A 85 -3.58 16.62 -9.38
CA SER A 85 -3.76 15.45 -10.24
C SER A 85 -2.45 14.71 -10.50
N ALA A 86 -2.56 13.47 -10.96
CA ALA A 86 -1.39 12.68 -11.36
C ALA A 86 -0.63 13.33 -12.51
N GLU A 87 -1.33 13.94 -13.48
CA GLU A 87 -0.71 14.68 -14.58
C GLU A 87 0.11 15.86 -14.07
N GLU A 88 -0.45 16.68 -13.19
CA GLU A 88 0.25 17.82 -12.59
C GLU A 88 1.49 17.38 -11.79
N LYS A 89 1.38 16.27 -11.03
CA LYS A 89 2.53 15.68 -10.33
C LYS A 89 3.63 15.21 -11.30
N ILE A 90 3.24 14.60 -12.42
CA ILE A 90 4.19 14.15 -13.46
C ILE A 90 4.86 15.34 -14.12
N GLU A 91 4.13 16.40 -14.46
CA GLU A 91 4.71 17.61 -15.04
C GLU A 91 5.73 18.28 -14.09
N LYS A 92 5.35 18.50 -12.83
CA LYS A 92 6.25 19.03 -11.80
C LYS A 92 7.46 18.12 -11.58
N GLY A 93 7.25 16.80 -11.59
CA GLY A 93 8.33 15.82 -11.49
C GLY A 93 9.31 15.88 -12.67
N LYS A 94 8.83 16.07 -13.90
CA LYS A 94 9.68 16.26 -15.09
C LYS A 94 10.50 17.56 -15.00
N LEU A 95 9.89 18.64 -14.48
CA LEU A 95 10.62 19.90 -14.21
C LEU A 95 11.73 19.68 -13.19
N ALA A 96 11.43 19.03 -12.05
CA ALA A 96 12.40 18.71 -11.02
C ALA A 96 13.55 17.83 -11.55
N LEU A 97 13.24 16.80 -12.34
CA LEU A 97 14.24 15.90 -12.92
C LEU A 97 15.16 16.62 -13.92
N ASN A 98 14.62 17.51 -14.75
CA ASN A 98 15.40 18.31 -15.68
C ASN A 98 16.28 19.32 -14.94
N ALA A 99 15.72 20.04 -13.97
CA ALA A 99 16.45 20.96 -13.11
C ALA A 99 17.61 20.27 -12.36
N PHE A 100 17.39 19.04 -11.88
CA PHE A 100 18.44 18.24 -11.26
C PHE A 100 19.56 17.89 -12.22
N LYS A 101 19.25 17.52 -13.48
CA LYS A 101 20.25 17.24 -14.52
C LYS A 101 21.07 18.49 -14.85
N GLU A 102 20.40 19.63 -15.00
CA GLU A 102 21.05 20.93 -15.26
C GLU A 102 21.94 21.35 -14.10
N TYR A 103 21.43 21.28 -12.87
CA TYR A 103 22.21 21.56 -11.67
C TYR A 103 23.49 20.71 -11.62
N ARG A 104 23.36 19.41 -11.87
CA ARG A 104 24.49 18.49 -11.82
C ARG A 104 25.55 18.75 -12.88
N THR A 105 25.17 19.26 -14.06
CA THR A 105 26.10 19.59 -15.14
C THR A 105 26.72 20.97 -14.96
N LEU A 106 25.99 21.93 -14.40
CA LEU A 106 26.40 23.33 -14.32
C LEU A 106 27.10 23.70 -13.00
N LYS A 107 26.94 22.90 -11.94
CA LYS A 107 27.44 23.23 -10.60
C LYS A 107 28.94 23.55 -10.55
N ASP A 108 29.76 22.97 -11.46
CA ASP A 108 31.20 23.14 -11.49
C ASP A 108 31.63 24.13 -12.63
N THR A 109 30.73 24.50 -13.57
CA THR A 109 31.02 25.32 -14.73
C THR A 109 30.35 26.70 -14.68
N ASP A 110 29.12 26.80 -14.19
CA ASP A 110 28.36 28.06 -14.13
C ASP A 110 27.52 28.10 -12.85
N PRO A 111 28.07 28.61 -11.72
CA PRO A 111 27.41 28.61 -10.42
C PRO A 111 26.12 29.42 -10.38
N GLU A 112 25.96 30.48 -11.21
CA GLU A 112 24.75 31.30 -11.23
C GLU A 112 23.55 30.48 -11.80
N LYS A 113 23.73 29.86 -12.97
CA LYS A 113 22.70 29.01 -13.57
C LYS A 113 22.43 27.74 -12.74
N ALA A 114 23.47 27.21 -12.09
CA ALA A 114 23.29 26.11 -11.15
C ALA A 114 22.39 26.51 -9.96
N ALA A 115 22.51 27.74 -9.46
CA ALA A 115 21.65 28.26 -8.39
C ALA A 115 20.19 28.40 -8.87
N GLU A 116 19.95 28.89 -10.08
CA GLU A 116 18.61 28.97 -10.67
C GLU A 116 17.99 27.59 -10.84
N ALA A 117 18.71 26.61 -11.38
CA ALA A 117 18.26 25.24 -11.53
C ALA A 117 17.94 24.60 -10.17
N ARG A 118 18.72 24.95 -9.14
CA ARG A 118 18.46 24.47 -7.77
C ARG A 118 17.16 25.01 -7.18
N VAL A 119 16.82 26.27 -7.42
CA VAL A 119 15.53 26.85 -6.98
C VAL A 119 14.37 26.07 -7.57
N VAL A 120 14.39 25.83 -8.89
CA VAL A 120 13.35 25.05 -9.57
C VAL A 120 13.27 23.62 -9.02
N LEU A 121 14.41 23.00 -8.73
CA LEU A 121 14.46 21.67 -8.11
C LEU A 121 13.84 21.70 -6.72
N ASP A 122 14.22 22.64 -5.86
CA ASP A 122 13.75 22.72 -4.47
C ASP A 122 12.24 22.99 -4.40
N GLU A 123 11.68 23.75 -5.34
CA GLU A 123 10.23 24.00 -5.45
C GLU A 123 9.42 22.74 -5.86
N ASN A 124 10.03 21.82 -6.60
CA ASN A 124 9.33 20.67 -7.17
C ASN A 124 9.87 19.33 -6.66
N VAL A 125 10.72 19.33 -5.65
CA VAL A 125 11.42 18.13 -5.14
C VAL A 125 10.45 17.05 -4.63
N ASP A 126 9.33 17.45 -4.05
CA ASP A 126 8.30 16.53 -3.55
C ASP A 126 7.68 15.66 -4.65
N TYR A 127 7.78 16.09 -5.90
CA TYR A 127 7.28 15.38 -7.08
C TYR A 127 8.39 14.72 -7.90
N PHE A 128 9.63 14.72 -7.42
CA PHE A 128 10.82 14.29 -8.19
C PHE A 128 10.65 12.89 -8.81
N GLY A 129 10.14 11.92 -8.04
CA GLY A 129 9.94 10.55 -8.51
C GLY A 129 8.92 10.42 -9.64
N TYR A 130 7.92 11.30 -9.68
CA TYR A 130 6.91 11.32 -10.74
C TYR A 130 7.51 11.70 -12.11
N GLY A 131 8.67 12.35 -12.15
CA GLY A 131 9.37 12.69 -13.40
C GLY A 131 9.82 11.48 -14.24
N TYR A 132 9.85 10.29 -13.65
CA TYR A 132 10.15 9.02 -14.34
C TYR A 132 8.89 8.30 -14.85
N ILE A 133 7.71 8.81 -14.57
CA ILE A 133 6.41 8.22 -14.96
C ILE A 133 5.98 8.89 -16.26
N ASP A 134 5.55 8.09 -17.23
CA ASP A 134 5.13 8.58 -18.54
C ASP A 134 3.64 8.92 -18.58
N GLN A 135 2.82 8.05 -17.97
CA GLN A 135 1.35 8.16 -17.99
C GLN A 135 0.76 7.98 -16.58
N PRO A 136 -0.33 8.71 -16.24
CA PRO A 136 -0.99 8.61 -14.94
C PRO A 136 -1.41 7.19 -14.55
N GLU A 137 -1.79 6.36 -15.53
CA GLU A 137 -2.24 4.98 -15.34
C GLU A 137 -1.15 4.07 -14.78
N GLU A 138 0.13 4.41 -14.99
CA GLU A 138 1.26 3.66 -14.43
C GLU A 138 1.32 3.74 -12.90
N LEU A 139 0.66 4.73 -12.31
CA LEU A 139 0.57 4.88 -10.86
C LEU A 139 -0.41 3.89 -10.22
N VAL A 140 -1.26 3.25 -11.03
CA VAL A 140 -2.26 2.31 -10.54
C VAL A 140 -1.65 0.90 -10.51
N PRO A 141 -1.56 0.27 -9.33
CA PRO A 141 -1.08 -1.10 -9.22
C PRO A 141 -2.08 -2.08 -9.82
N ASN A 142 -1.71 -3.38 -9.88
CA ASN A 142 -2.62 -4.42 -10.31
C ASN A 142 -3.78 -4.59 -9.30
N VAL A 143 -4.85 -3.81 -9.48
CA VAL A 143 -5.99 -3.74 -8.56
C VAL A 143 -6.61 -5.12 -8.29
N PRO A 144 -6.94 -5.97 -9.29
CA PRO A 144 -7.52 -7.29 -9.02
C PRO A 144 -6.62 -8.16 -8.12
N LEU A 145 -5.32 -8.17 -8.38
CA LEU A 145 -4.37 -8.97 -7.61
C LEU A 145 -4.26 -8.48 -6.17
N VAL A 146 -4.14 -7.16 -5.97
CA VAL A 146 -4.05 -6.55 -4.64
C VAL A 146 -5.34 -6.76 -3.86
N TYR A 147 -6.49 -6.53 -4.49
CA TYR A 147 -7.83 -6.71 -3.90
C TYR A 147 -8.03 -8.13 -3.36
N TRP A 148 -7.85 -9.15 -4.20
CA TRP A 148 -8.07 -10.53 -3.78
C TRP A 148 -7.04 -11.02 -2.77
N SER A 149 -5.78 -10.63 -2.91
CA SER A 149 -4.75 -10.97 -1.94
C SER A 149 -5.07 -10.39 -0.55
N PHE A 150 -5.56 -9.15 -0.51
CA PHE A 150 -5.99 -8.54 0.76
C PHE A 150 -7.14 -9.32 1.41
N ARG A 151 -8.16 -9.74 0.64
CA ARG A 151 -9.28 -10.54 1.17
C ARG A 151 -8.84 -11.92 1.65
N ILE A 152 -7.95 -12.58 0.94
CA ILE A 152 -7.37 -13.86 1.36
C ILE A 152 -6.62 -13.68 2.69
N MET A 153 -5.78 -12.67 2.79
CA MET A 153 -5.02 -12.36 4.01
C MET A 153 -5.96 -12.13 5.21
N VAL A 154 -6.93 -11.21 5.06
CA VAL A 154 -7.88 -10.87 6.13
C VAL A 154 -8.80 -12.05 6.46
N GLY A 155 -9.30 -12.76 5.45
CA GLY A 155 -10.20 -13.91 5.63
C GLY A 155 -9.51 -15.05 6.38
N PHE A 156 -8.32 -15.43 5.97
CA PHE A 156 -7.57 -16.48 6.68
C PHE A 156 -7.13 -16.02 8.08
N GLY A 157 -6.68 -14.77 8.22
CA GLY A 157 -6.34 -14.20 9.51
C GLY A 157 -7.51 -14.23 10.50
N SER A 158 -8.69 -13.80 10.06
CA SER A 158 -9.92 -13.82 10.87
C SER A 158 -10.36 -15.25 11.22
N PHE A 159 -10.29 -16.16 10.23
CA PHE A 159 -10.59 -17.58 10.47
C PHE A 159 -9.65 -18.18 11.53
N LEU A 160 -8.34 -17.94 11.43
CA LEU A 160 -7.36 -18.43 12.38
C LEU A 160 -7.58 -17.86 13.79
N LEU A 161 -7.96 -16.58 13.88
CA LEU A 161 -8.30 -15.95 15.16
C LEU A 161 -9.50 -16.64 15.81
N VAL A 162 -10.59 -16.85 15.06
CA VAL A 162 -11.78 -17.56 15.55
C VAL A 162 -11.42 -18.99 15.94
N LEU A 163 -10.65 -19.70 15.13
CA LEU A 163 -10.20 -21.06 15.42
C LEU A 163 -9.43 -21.12 16.75
N MET A 164 -8.50 -20.17 16.99
CA MET A 164 -7.76 -20.11 18.25
C MET A 164 -8.67 -19.89 19.46
N PHE A 165 -9.71 -19.07 19.36
CA PHE A 165 -10.70 -18.91 20.43
C PHE A 165 -11.51 -20.19 20.68
N VAL A 166 -11.93 -20.88 19.62
CA VAL A 166 -12.67 -22.14 19.72
C VAL A 166 -11.80 -23.23 20.35
N VAL A 167 -10.55 -23.36 19.94
CA VAL A 167 -9.59 -24.31 20.53
C VAL A 167 -9.36 -24.03 22.01
N LEU A 168 -9.15 -22.75 22.38
CA LEU A 168 -8.97 -22.35 23.77
C LEU A 168 -10.22 -22.67 24.64
N TRP A 169 -11.40 -22.42 24.07
CA TRP A 169 -12.66 -22.75 24.74
C TRP A 169 -12.82 -24.27 24.94
N ALA A 170 -12.54 -25.08 23.91
CA ALA A 170 -12.63 -26.54 23.98
C ALA A 170 -11.64 -27.11 25.01
N GLU A 171 -10.41 -26.59 25.05
CA GLU A 171 -9.38 -26.97 26.00
C GLU A 171 -9.79 -26.65 27.44
N ARG A 172 -10.27 -25.42 27.71
CA ARG A 172 -10.75 -25.03 29.04
C ARG A 172 -11.94 -25.84 29.53
N LYS A 173 -12.73 -26.41 28.63
CA LYS A 173 -13.87 -27.31 28.96
C LYS A 173 -13.45 -28.77 29.05
N GLY A 174 -12.21 -29.12 28.83
CA GLY A 174 -11.72 -30.51 28.78
C GLY A 174 -12.33 -31.34 27.64
N LYS A 175 -12.85 -30.68 26.58
CA LYS A 175 -13.52 -31.32 25.44
C LYS A 175 -12.66 -31.58 24.26
N MET A 176 -11.42 -31.10 24.26
CA MET A 176 -10.52 -31.14 23.11
C MET A 176 -10.30 -32.57 22.58
N ALA A 177 -10.13 -33.54 23.47
CA ALA A 177 -9.94 -34.93 23.08
C ALA A 177 -11.19 -35.57 22.41
N GLN A 178 -12.37 -35.03 22.68
CA GLN A 178 -13.63 -35.51 22.11
C GLN A 178 -13.99 -34.84 20.78
N MET A 179 -13.35 -33.68 20.46
CA MET A 179 -13.65 -32.89 19.27
C MET A 179 -12.62 -33.18 18.17
N THR A 180 -12.58 -34.41 17.66
CA THR A 180 -11.63 -34.86 16.63
C THR A 180 -11.70 -33.99 15.36
N TRP A 181 -12.89 -33.54 14.99
CA TRP A 181 -13.06 -32.63 13.87
C TRP A 181 -12.27 -31.30 14.05
N LEU A 182 -12.27 -30.75 15.28
CA LEU A 182 -11.54 -29.51 15.59
C LEU A 182 -10.03 -29.73 15.51
N GLN A 183 -9.53 -30.89 15.91
CA GLN A 183 -8.12 -31.27 15.79
C GLN A 183 -7.71 -31.31 14.31
N TRP A 184 -8.55 -31.90 13.44
CA TRP A 184 -8.30 -31.90 11.99
C TRP A 184 -8.35 -30.52 11.38
N VAL A 185 -9.32 -29.67 11.77
CA VAL A 185 -9.37 -28.28 11.32
C VAL A 185 -8.13 -27.52 11.75
N ALA A 186 -7.69 -27.68 13.00
CA ALA A 186 -6.46 -27.05 13.49
C ALA A 186 -5.22 -27.52 12.72
N LEU A 187 -5.10 -28.83 12.44
CA LEU A 187 -4.00 -29.36 11.64
C LEU A 187 -4.00 -28.83 10.20
N LEU A 188 -5.15 -28.85 9.54
CA LEU A 188 -5.32 -28.38 8.17
C LEU A 188 -5.23 -26.85 8.03
N SER A 189 -5.30 -26.11 9.14
CA SER A 189 -5.11 -24.67 9.14
C SER A 189 -3.65 -24.21 9.03
N ILE A 190 -2.66 -25.11 9.24
CA ILE A 190 -1.24 -24.76 9.16
C ILE A 190 -0.85 -24.13 7.80
N PRO A 191 -1.22 -24.69 6.63
CA PRO A 191 -0.96 -24.05 5.35
C PRO A 191 -1.59 -22.66 5.19
N LEU A 192 -2.74 -22.41 5.83
CA LEU A 192 -3.44 -21.13 5.71
C LEU A 192 -2.64 -19.99 6.32
N VAL A 193 -1.82 -20.26 7.33
CA VAL A 193 -0.90 -19.25 7.92
C VAL A 193 0.10 -18.77 6.86
N TYR A 194 0.69 -19.69 6.13
CA TYR A 194 1.64 -19.37 5.05
C TYR A 194 0.93 -18.65 3.89
N MET A 195 -0.26 -19.12 3.51
CA MET A 195 -1.04 -18.47 2.45
C MET A 195 -1.44 -17.04 2.83
N ALA A 196 -1.85 -16.81 4.08
CA ALA A 196 -2.13 -15.47 4.57
C ALA A 196 -0.89 -14.57 4.54
N GLY A 197 0.27 -15.09 4.95
CA GLY A 197 1.54 -14.39 4.90
C GLY A 197 1.95 -14.03 3.47
N GLN A 198 1.87 -14.98 2.52
CA GLN A 198 2.18 -14.71 1.10
C GLN A 198 1.21 -13.70 0.49
N ALA A 199 -0.09 -13.82 0.79
CA ALA A 199 -1.06 -12.84 0.34
C ALA A 199 -0.76 -11.42 0.88
N GLY A 200 -0.34 -11.31 2.15
CA GLY A 200 0.11 -10.06 2.74
C GLY A 200 1.35 -9.48 2.03
N TRP A 201 2.31 -10.32 1.64
CA TRP A 201 3.46 -9.92 0.84
C TRP A 201 3.05 -9.38 -0.54
N ILE A 202 2.12 -10.04 -1.22
CA ILE A 202 1.59 -9.56 -2.50
C ILE A 202 0.97 -8.18 -2.33
N VAL A 203 0.13 -7.97 -1.31
CA VAL A 203 -0.46 -6.65 -1.00
C VAL A 203 0.63 -5.62 -0.73
N ALA A 204 1.66 -5.97 0.03
CA ALA A 204 2.74 -5.07 0.40
C ALA A 204 3.55 -4.62 -0.82
N GLU A 205 3.96 -5.55 -1.68
CA GLU A 205 4.90 -5.29 -2.77
C GLU A 205 4.21 -4.89 -4.08
N VAL A 206 3.13 -5.58 -4.47
CA VAL A 206 2.37 -5.23 -5.68
C VAL A 206 1.53 -3.97 -5.48
N GLY A 207 0.92 -3.82 -4.28
CA GLY A 207 0.15 -2.62 -3.95
C GLY A 207 0.98 -1.34 -3.87
N ARG A 208 2.30 -1.46 -3.68
CA ARG A 208 3.23 -0.33 -3.65
C ARG A 208 3.71 0.10 -5.04
N GLN A 209 3.53 -0.73 -6.07
CA GLN A 209 3.98 -0.38 -7.41
C GLN A 209 3.28 0.91 -7.91
N PRO A 210 3.99 1.74 -8.70
CA PRO A 210 5.34 1.55 -9.26
C PRO A 210 6.50 1.98 -8.35
N TRP A 211 6.28 2.16 -7.05
CA TRP A 211 7.24 2.76 -6.14
C TRP A 211 8.13 1.75 -5.41
N VAL A 212 9.40 2.09 -5.26
CA VAL A 212 10.30 1.57 -4.22
C VAL A 212 10.20 2.46 -2.97
N ILE A 213 10.25 3.78 -3.19
CA ILE A 213 9.97 4.81 -2.18
C ILE A 213 8.90 5.72 -2.77
N GLU A 214 7.74 5.79 -2.11
CA GLU A 214 6.57 6.54 -2.58
C GLU A 214 6.94 7.98 -2.96
N GLY A 215 6.54 8.40 -4.17
CA GLY A 215 6.77 9.74 -4.69
C GLY A 215 8.22 10.11 -5.02
N LEU A 216 9.20 9.33 -4.57
CA LEU A 216 10.62 9.67 -4.70
C LEU A 216 11.37 8.76 -5.67
N LEU A 217 11.22 7.44 -5.53
CA LEU A 217 12.00 6.47 -6.30
C LEU A 217 11.09 5.39 -6.89
N PRO A 218 10.79 5.48 -8.19
CA PRO A 218 10.05 4.41 -8.87
C PRO A 218 10.96 3.22 -9.18
N THR A 219 10.36 2.04 -9.31
CA THR A 219 11.05 0.78 -9.64
C THR A 219 11.84 0.86 -10.94
N LYS A 220 11.36 1.62 -11.93
CA LYS A 220 12.08 1.87 -13.19
C LYS A 220 13.45 2.54 -12.98
N ALA A 221 13.56 3.44 -12.00
CA ALA A 221 14.79 4.18 -11.68
C ALA A 221 15.68 3.45 -10.66
N ALA A 222 15.12 2.50 -9.90
CA ALA A 222 15.81 1.74 -8.86
C ALA A 222 16.53 0.47 -9.36
N VAL A 223 16.71 0.35 -10.67
CA VAL A 223 17.34 -0.84 -11.27
C VAL A 223 18.84 -0.86 -10.92
N SER A 224 19.27 -2.01 -10.39
CA SER A 224 20.69 -2.26 -10.08
C SER A 224 21.53 -2.46 -11.36
N SER A 225 22.77 -2.05 -11.30
CA SER A 225 23.77 -2.34 -12.36
C SER A 225 24.29 -3.79 -12.34
N VAL A 226 23.83 -4.62 -11.41
CA VAL A 226 24.23 -6.03 -11.29
C VAL A 226 23.68 -6.84 -12.46
N SER A 227 24.52 -7.71 -13.03
CA SER A 227 24.12 -8.53 -14.17
C SER A 227 23.05 -9.56 -13.79
N VAL A 228 22.17 -9.87 -14.75
CA VAL A 228 21.10 -10.88 -14.56
C VAL A 228 21.69 -12.24 -14.16
N GLY A 229 22.88 -12.59 -14.66
CA GLY A 229 23.58 -13.82 -14.28
C GLY A 229 23.94 -13.87 -12.80
N ALA A 230 24.49 -12.78 -12.26
CA ALA A 230 24.82 -12.69 -10.83
C ALA A 230 23.58 -12.79 -9.94
N VAL A 231 22.47 -12.12 -10.31
CA VAL A 231 21.19 -12.21 -9.58
C VAL A 231 20.66 -13.64 -9.59
N LYS A 232 20.65 -14.31 -10.76
CA LYS A 232 20.21 -15.73 -10.86
C LYS A 232 21.07 -16.65 -10.00
N THR A 233 22.39 -16.48 -10.03
CA THR A 233 23.30 -17.29 -9.21
C THR A 233 23.00 -17.14 -7.72
N THR A 234 22.82 -15.90 -7.24
CA THR A 234 22.51 -15.65 -5.82
C THR A 234 21.12 -16.17 -5.41
N PHE A 235 20.17 -16.21 -6.34
CA PHE A 235 18.82 -16.69 -6.06
C PHE A 235 18.75 -18.22 -5.94
N PHE A 236 19.60 -18.96 -6.65
CA PHE A 236 19.62 -20.42 -6.67
C PHE A 236 20.68 -21.06 -5.74
N LEU A 237 21.52 -20.27 -5.07
CA LEU A 237 22.43 -20.71 -4.02
C LEU A 237 21.81 -20.60 -2.63
#